data_2f45845b6d7bd2f96d333849fb0b2911
#
_entry.id   2f45845b6d7bd2f96d333849fb0b2911
#
_cell.length_a   1.000
_cell.length_b   1.000
_cell.length_c   1.000
_cell.angle_alpha   90.00
_cell.angle_beta   90.00
_cell.angle_gamma   90.00
#
_symmetry.space_group_name_H-M   'P 1'
#
loop_
_entity.id
_entity.type
_entity.pdbx_description
1 polymer ?
#
loop_
_entity_poly.entity_id
_entity_poly.type
_entity_poly.pdbx_seq_one_letter_code
_entity_poly.pdbx_strand_id
1 'polypeptide(L)'
;AKGLPFPAENNITAISTVSIQHIYGLTVHIMMSLVNGWQIGRKQLFYPECIMQEANKSQSAVIVSSPAMLSGIDWQQMKIAENIVGIISSGGALAEELSEQIREKIHHPVIEIYGSTETGPIAIRDDISLWRKLPNSQLGSNEQGELWIEGVWLAKREQTADVVEFEENGFRLLGRADRI
;
A
#
# COMPACT_ATOMS: atom_id res chain seq x y z
N ALA A 1 -1.98 -4.03 -11.22
CA ALA A 1 -0.51 -4.21 -11.23
C ALA A 1 0.17 -3.38 -12.32
N LYS A 2 -0.41 -3.24 -13.51
CA LYS A 2 0.12 -2.34 -14.54
C LYS A 2 -0.17 -0.89 -14.14
N GLY A 3 0.89 -0.08 -13.94
CA GLY A 3 0.75 1.35 -13.62
C GLY A 3 1.21 1.74 -12.20
N LEU A 4 1.80 0.82 -11.45
CA LEU A 4 2.55 1.20 -10.26
C LEU A 4 3.86 1.90 -10.69
N PRO A 5 4.27 2.99 -9.99
CA PRO A 5 5.45 3.78 -10.37
C PRO A 5 6.76 3.12 -9.93
N PHE A 6 6.85 1.80 -10.05
CA PHE A 6 8.09 1.07 -9.81
C PHE A 6 8.87 0.88 -11.10
N PRO A 7 10.21 0.82 -11.03
CA PRO A 7 11.03 0.55 -12.20
C PRO A 7 10.57 -0.73 -12.89
N ALA A 8 10.56 -0.73 -14.23
CA ALA A 8 10.25 -1.91 -15.04
C ALA A 8 11.42 -2.92 -15.07
N GLU A 9 12.08 -3.11 -13.96
CA GLU A 9 13.25 -3.98 -13.82
C GLU A 9 12.82 -5.42 -13.56
N ASN A 10 13.49 -6.37 -14.25
CA ASN A 10 13.14 -7.78 -14.22
C ASN A 10 13.57 -8.55 -12.97
N ASN A 11 14.16 -7.90 -11.95
CA ASN A 11 14.75 -8.56 -10.78
C ASN A 11 14.33 -7.93 -9.44
N ILE A 12 13.08 -7.49 -9.35
CA ILE A 12 12.53 -6.99 -8.08
C ILE A 12 12.20 -8.16 -7.17
N THR A 13 12.62 -8.08 -5.92
CA THR A 13 12.18 -8.97 -4.84
C THR A 13 11.16 -8.25 -3.97
N ALA A 14 9.95 -8.77 -3.87
CA ALA A 14 8.96 -8.31 -2.91
C ALA A 14 9.28 -8.89 -1.53
N ILE A 15 9.59 -8.02 -0.57
CA ILE A 15 9.90 -8.36 0.83
C ILE A 15 8.71 -7.95 1.68
N SER A 16 8.23 -8.83 2.56
CA SER A 16 7.00 -8.57 3.31
C SER A 16 7.20 -8.59 4.82
N THR A 17 6.58 -7.62 5.47
CA THR A 17 6.38 -7.59 6.93
C THR A 17 4.96 -8.00 7.33
N VAL A 18 4.08 -8.20 6.34
CA VAL A 18 2.68 -8.56 6.56
C VAL A 18 2.43 -10.05 6.29
N SER A 19 1.49 -10.64 7.02
CA SER A 19 1.14 -12.04 6.86
C SER A 19 0.42 -12.28 5.53
N ILE A 20 0.82 -13.33 4.82
CA ILE A 20 0.12 -13.81 3.62
C ILE A 20 -1.27 -14.41 3.92
N GLN A 21 -1.59 -14.65 5.19
CA GLN A 21 -2.93 -15.06 5.63
C GLN A 21 -3.91 -13.88 5.69
N HIS A 22 -3.41 -12.66 5.67
CA HIS A 22 -4.22 -11.45 5.56
C HIS A 22 -4.45 -11.12 4.08
N ILE A 23 -5.65 -10.62 3.73
CA ILE A 23 -6.00 -10.29 2.33
C ILE A 23 -5.00 -9.35 1.69
N TYR A 24 -4.47 -8.37 2.42
CA TYR A 24 -3.45 -7.46 1.93
C TYR A 24 -2.16 -8.19 1.56
N GLY A 25 -1.62 -9.04 2.45
CA GLY A 25 -0.42 -9.81 2.16
C GLY A 25 -0.61 -10.80 1.00
N LEU A 26 -1.76 -11.48 0.94
CA LEU A 26 -2.08 -12.36 -0.17
C LEU A 26 -2.13 -11.58 -1.49
N THR A 27 -2.85 -10.46 -1.53
CA THR A 27 -3.08 -9.69 -2.76
C THR A 27 -1.81 -8.99 -3.22
N VAL A 28 -1.10 -8.30 -2.31
CA VAL A 28 0.01 -7.42 -2.68
C VAL A 28 1.35 -8.16 -2.68
N HIS A 29 1.63 -8.96 -1.65
CA HIS A 29 2.91 -9.67 -1.62
C HIS A 29 2.94 -10.86 -2.58
N ILE A 30 1.84 -11.65 -2.68
CA ILE A 30 1.83 -12.85 -3.52
C ILE A 30 1.30 -12.56 -4.93
N MET A 31 0.01 -12.19 -5.05
CA MET A 31 -0.65 -12.11 -6.35
C MET A 31 -0.07 -11.01 -7.24
N MET A 32 0.22 -9.83 -6.66
CA MET A 32 0.82 -8.74 -7.42
C MET A 32 2.26 -9.08 -7.86
N SER A 33 3.04 -9.75 -7.01
CA SER A 33 4.39 -10.20 -7.38
C SER A 33 4.35 -11.19 -8.55
N LEU A 34 3.43 -12.17 -8.50
CA LEU A 34 3.25 -13.12 -9.61
C LEU A 34 2.87 -12.43 -10.92
N VAL A 35 1.96 -11.46 -10.88
CA VAL A 35 1.50 -10.73 -12.08
C VAL A 35 2.62 -9.85 -12.66
N ASN A 36 3.50 -9.31 -11.82
CA ASN A 36 4.61 -8.47 -12.27
C ASN A 36 5.91 -9.24 -12.54
N GLY A 37 5.95 -10.56 -12.32
CA GLY A 37 7.17 -11.36 -12.47
C GLY A 37 8.24 -11.07 -11.42
N TRP A 38 7.84 -10.59 -10.24
CA TRP A 38 8.75 -10.32 -9.13
C TRP A 38 9.10 -11.60 -8.37
N GLN A 39 10.27 -11.64 -7.81
CA GLN A 39 10.64 -12.66 -6.84
C GLN A 39 9.88 -12.45 -5.53
N ILE A 40 9.43 -13.52 -4.90
CA ILE A 40 8.67 -13.47 -3.65
C ILE A 40 9.60 -13.81 -2.49
N GLY A 41 9.80 -12.87 -1.58
CA GLY A 41 10.48 -13.09 -0.31
C GLY A 41 9.73 -14.15 0.51
N ARG A 42 10.42 -15.21 0.93
CA ARG A 42 9.78 -16.39 1.54
C ARG A 42 9.42 -16.22 3.00
N LYS A 43 9.96 -15.19 3.67
CA LYS A 43 9.81 -14.98 5.11
C LYS A 43 9.04 -13.70 5.37
N GLN A 44 8.11 -13.76 6.32
CA GLN A 44 7.58 -12.56 6.94
C GLN A 44 8.62 -12.01 7.90
N LEU A 45 8.97 -10.74 7.76
CA LEU A 45 9.99 -10.07 8.57
C LEU A 45 9.33 -9.18 9.62
N PHE A 46 9.87 -9.17 10.83
CA PHE A 46 9.31 -8.45 11.97
C PHE A 46 10.24 -7.38 12.55
N TYR A 47 11.51 -7.36 12.13
CA TYR A 47 12.52 -6.47 12.66
C TYR A 47 13.12 -5.63 11.54
N PRO A 48 13.30 -4.31 11.76
CA PRO A 48 13.88 -3.40 10.77
C PRO A 48 15.20 -3.86 10.19
N GLU A 49 16.09 -4.38 11.04
CA GLU A 49 17.42 -4.88 10.63
C GLU A 49 17.30 -6.06 9.67
N CYS A 50 16.34 -6.96 9.91
CA CYS A 50 16.10 -8.11 9.04
C CYS A 50 15.54 -7.67 7.67
N ILE A 51 14.71 -6.62 7.64
CA ILE A 51 14.20 -6.03 6.39
C ILE A 51 15.36 -5.49 5.58
N MET A 52 16.24 -4.69 6.19
CA MET A 52 17.40 -4.12 5.51
C MET A 52 18.41 -5.19 5.06
N GLN A 53 18.63 -6.23 5.87
CA GLN A 53 19.49 -7.37 5.47
C GLN A 53 18.91 -8.12 4.28
N GLU A 54 17.61 -8.35 4.23
CA GLU A 54 16.98 -9.05 3.12
C GLU A 54 16.96 -8.19 1.85
N ALA A 55 16.69 -6.88 1.98
CA ALA A 55 16.78 -5.94 0.88
C ALA A 55 18.20 -5.92 0.29
N ASN A 56 19.25 -5.88 1.10
CA ASN A 56 20.64 -5.88 0.64
C ASN A 56 21.07 -7.15 -0.11
N LYS A 57 20.33 -8.26 0.02
CA LYS A 57 20.58 -9.50 -0.75
C LYS A 57 19.91 -9.47 -2.12
N SER A 58 18.97 -8.58 -2.32
CA SER A 58 18.19 -8.44 -3.55
C SER A 58 18.92 -7.49 -4.51
N GLN A 59 18.70 -7.63 -5.81
CA GLN A 59 19.17 -6.65 -6.80
C GLN A 59 18.34 -5.36 -6.69
N SER A 60 17.03 -5.50 -6.60
CA SER A 60 16.08 -4.42 -6.29
C SER A 60 15.01 -4.97 -5.36
N ALA A 61 14.59 -4.20 -4.37
CA ALA A 61 13.62 -4.63 -3.37
C ALA A 61 12.42 -3.69 -3.29
N VAL A 62 11.21 -4.26 -3.26
CA VAL A 62 9.98 -3.56 -2.87
C VAL A 62 9.53 -4.10 -1.53
N ILE A 63 9.34 -3.21 -0.56
CA ILE A 63 8.89 -3.59 0.78
C ILE A 63 7.35 -3.49 0.86
N VAL A 64 6.70 -4.60 1.19
CA VAL A 64 5.26 -4.66 1.47
C VAL A 64 5.06 -4.62 2.98
N SER A 65 4.50 -3.53 3.50
CA SER A 65 4.48 -3.25 4.93
C SER A 65 3.18 -2.59 5.39
N SER A 66 3.12 -2.24 6.67
CA SER A 66 2.01 -1.49 7.27
C SER A 66 2.53 -0.21 7.93
N PRO A 67 1.67 0.81 8.15
CA PRO A 67 2.05 2.03 8.85
C PRO A 67 2.68 1.76 10.22
N ALA A 68 2.14 0.81 10.97
CA ALA A 68 2.65 0.43 12.30
C ALA A 68 4.09 -0.09 12.24
N MET A 69 4.42 -0.91 11.25
CA MET A 69 5.79 -1.40 11.06
C MET A 69 6.72 -0.28 10.59
N LEU A 70 6.28 0.53 9.64
CA LEU A 70 7.08 1.63 9.09
C LEU A 70 7.39 2.69 10.15
N SER A 71 6.46 2.99 11.06
CA SER A 71 6.67 3.93 12.18
C SER A 71 7.65 3.41 13.24
N GLY A 72 7.87 2.11 13.30
CA GLY A 72 8.85 1.49 14.19
C GLY A 72 10.30 1.52 13.67
N ILE A 73 10.52 2.02 12.44
CA ILE A 73 11.84 2.14 11.84
C ILE A 73 12.39 3.56 12.09
N ASP A 74 13.57 3.66 12.66
CA ASP A 74 14.29 4.94 12.74
C ASP A 74 14.93 5.26 11.37
N TRP A 75 14.14 5.92 10.51
CA TRP A 75 14.55 6.26 9.15
C TRP A 75 15.73 7.26 9.10
N GLN A 76 15.99 8.00 10.17
CA GLN A 76 17.09 8.96 10.22
C GLN A 76 18.42 8.28 10.57
N GLN A 77 18.42 7.40 11.55
CA GLN A 77 19.63 6.79 12.09
C GLN A 77 19.96 5.43 11.46
N MET A 78 18.94 4.68 11.03
CA MET A 78 19.16 3.37 10.42
C MET A 78 19.86 3.48 9.07
N LYS A 79 20.82 2.61 8.84
CA LYS A 79 21.40 2.42 7.51
C LYS A 79 20.39 1.73 6.60
N ILE A 80 19.80 2.51 5.71
CA ILE A 80 18.81 2.01 4.75
C ILE A 80 19.52 1.30 3.58
N ALA A 81 18.95 0.20 3.13
CA ALA A 81 19.46 -0.53 1.97
C ALA A 81 19.20 0.29 0.69
N GLU A 82 20.26 0.50 -0.11
CA GLU A 82 20.22 1.35 -1.30
C GLU A 82 19.42 0.75 -2.47
N ASN A 83 19.20 -0.55 -2.44
CA ASN A 83 18.41 -1.29 -3.44
C ASN A 83 16.91 -1.35 -3.14
N ILE A 84 16.41 -0.62 -2.16
CA ILE A 84 14.97 -0.43 -1.98
C ILE A 84 14.47 0.53 -3.06
N VAL A 85 13.65 0.03 -3.98
CA VAL A 85 13.09 0.78 -5.11
C VAL A 85 11.63 1.20 -4.90
N GLY A 86 11.09 0.93 -3.72
CA GLY A 86 9.79 1.40 -3.31
C GLY A 86 9.21 0.66 -2.12
N ILE A 87 8.18 1.26 -1.54
CA ILE A 87 7.43 0.70 -0.41
C ILE A 87 5.95 0.72 -0.75
N ILE A 88 5.24 -0.35 -0.36
CA ILE A 88 3.79 -0.43 -0.42
C ILE A 88 3.27 -0.54 1.01
N SER A 89 2.38 0.34 1.40
CA SER A 89 1.76 0.39 2.73
C SER A 89 0.26 0.20 2.64
N SER A 90 -0.34 -0.53 3.58
CA SER A 90 -1.78 -0.66 3.74
C SER A 90 -2.13 -1.15 5.15
N GLY A 91 -3.43 -1.22 5.45
CA GLY A 91 -3.94 -1.67 6.74
C GLY A 91 -4.07 -0.56 7.78
N GLY A 92 -3.89 0.68 7.39
CA GLY A 92 -4.04 1.89 8.20
C GLY A 92 -3.59 3.12 7.45
N ALA A 93 -3.84 4.30 8.00
CA ALA A 93 -3.33 5.55 7.46
C ALA A 93 -1.83 5.68 7.78
N LEU A 94 -1.01 5.95 6.78
CA LEU A 94 0.37 6.35 6.96
C LEU A 94 0.38 7.87 7.21
N ALA A 95 1.04 8.29 8.29
CA ALA A 95 1.20 9.71 8.57
C ALA A 95 1.98 10.39 7.44
N GLU A 96 1.55 11.58 7.05
CA GLU A 96 2.11 12.33 5.92
C GLU A 96 3.61 12.60 6.13
N GLU A 97 3.97 13.08 7.32
CA GLU A 97 5.34 13.38 7.68
C GLU A 97 6.24 12.13 7.63
N LEU A 98 5.70 10.97 8.02
CA LEU A 98 6.43 9.71 7.94
C LEU A 98 6.60 9.27 6.48
N SER A 99 5.56 9.40 5.65
CA SER A 99 5.62 9.09 4.23
C SER A 99 6.66 9.95 3.50
N GLU A 100 6.70 11.25 3.80
CA GLU A 100 7.70 12.18 3.26
C GLU A 100 9.11 11.80 3.72
N GLN A 101 9.31 11.57 5.01
CA GLN A 101 10.59 11.16 5.57
C GLN A 101 11.12 9.88 4.91
N ILE A 102 10.24 8.91 4.68
CA ILE A 102 10.62 7.65 4.00
C ILE A 102 11.03 7.94 2.56
N ARG A 103 10.22 8.70 1.79
CA ARG A 103 10.53 9.05 0.39
C ARG A 103 11.85 9.79 0.24
N GLU A 104 12.11 10.76 1.12
CA GLU A 104 13.39 11.48 1.14
C GLU A 104 14.57 10.54 1.41
N LYS A 105 14.37 9.54 2.27
CA LYS A 105 15.43 8.62 2.66
C LYS A 105 15.74 7.57 1.62
N ILE A 106 14.72 7.01 0.96
CA ILE A 106 14.91 5.95 -0.05
C ILE A 106 15.01 6.50 -1.48
N HIS A 107 14.62 7.75 -1.73
CA HIS A 107 14.52 8.39 -3.06
C HIS A 107 13.63 7.64 -4.05
N HIS A 108 12.63 6.91 -3.55
CA HIS A 108 11.71 6.08 -4.32
C HIS A 108 10.28 6.21 -3.80
N PRO A 109 9.27 5.77 -4.59
CA PRO A 109 7.86 5.91 -4.22
C PRO A 109 7.48 5.15 -2.94
N VAL A 110 6.62 5.77 -2.14
CA VAL A 110 5.84 5.13 -1.09
C VAL A 110 4.39 5.12 -1.54
N ILE A 111 3.86 3.93 -1.82
CA ILE A 111 2.49 3.74 -2.31
C ILE A 111 1.62 3.25 -1.17
N GLU A 112 0.50 3.92 -0.97
CA GLU A 112 -0.52 3.45 -0.07
C GLU A 112 -1.64 2.77 -0.86
N ILE A 113 -2.17 1.67 -0.30
CA ILE A 113 -3.33 0.96 -0.81
C ILE A 113 -4.45 1.08 0.21
N TYR A 114 -5.58 1.62 -0.25
CA TYR A 114 -6.80 1.72 0.53
C TYR A 114 -7.77 0.59 0.14
N GLY A 115 -8.38 -0.01 1.16
CA GLY A 115 -9.36 -1.08 1.03
C GLY A 115 -9.59 -1.81 2.35
N SER A 116 -10.49 -2.78 2.34
CA SER A 116 -10.82 -3.62 3.48
C SER A 116 -10.86 -5.09 3.10
N THR A 117 -11.12 -5.97 4.07
CA THR A 117 -11.29 -7.41 3.81
C THR A 117 -12.51 -7.67 2.93
N GLU A 118 -13.57 -6.89 3.13
CA GLU A 118 -14.86 -7.02 2.42
C GLU A 118 -14.77 -6.52 0.99
N THR A 119 -14.04 -5.43 0.77
CA THR A 119 -13.95 -4.77 -0.54
C THR A 119 -12.74 -5.20 -1.37
N GLY A 120 -11.71 -5.75 -0.73
CA GLY A 120 -10.39 -5.81 -1.33
C GLY A 120 -9.79 -4.41 -1.54
N PRO A 121 -8.73 -4.28 -2.33
CA PRO A 121 -8.14 -2.98 -2.69
C PRO A 121 -9.13 -2.12 -3.50
N ILE A 122 -9.32 -0.87 -3.09
CA ILE A 122 -10.24 0.08 -3.73
C ILE A 122 -9.48 1.17 -4.48
N ALA A 123 -8.48 1.75 -3.84
CA ALA A 123 -7.74 2.90 -4.35
C ALA A 123 -6.27 2.86 -3.95
N ILE A 124 -5.48 3.67 -4.63
CA ILE A 124 -4.06 3.89 -4.35
C ILE A 124 -3.77 5.39 -4.28
N ARG A 125 -2.73 5.75 -3.55
CA ARG A 125 -2.03 7.04 -3.66
C ARG A 125 -0.52 6.83 -3.54
N ASP A 126 0.27 7.68 -4.16
CA ASP A 126 1.74 7.60 -4.21
C ASP A 126 2.44 8.81 -3.58
N ASP A 127 1.66 9.71 -3.02
CA ASP A 127 2.08 10.90 -2.29
C ASP A 127 0.96 11.33 -1.33
N ILE A 128 0.99 12.56 -0.84
CA ILE A 128 -0.08 13.19 -0.06
C ILE A 128 -1.31 13.57 -0.91
N SER A 129 -1.33 13.16 -2.17
CA SER A 129 -2.39 13.45 -3.12
C SER A 129 -3.69 12.70 -2.81
N LEU A 130 -4.65 12.92 -3.68
CA LEU A 130 -5.94 12.25 -3.61
C LEU A 130 -5.80 10.73 -3.82
N TRP A 131 -6.67 10.00 -3.16
CA TRP A 131 -6.87 8.59 -3.46
C TRP A 131 -7.44 8.43 -4.86
N ARG A 132 -6.74 7.67 -5.70
CA ARG A 132 -7.16 7.34 -7.06
C ARG A 132 -7.74 5.93 -7.08
N LYS A 133 -8.97 5.80 -7.56
CA LYS A 133 -9.64 4.49 -7.65
C LYS A 133 -8.90 3.52 -8.54
N LEU A 134 -8.97 2.24 -8.21
CA LEU A 134 -8.46 1.18 -9.08
C LEU A 134 -9.32 1.01 -10.33
N PRO A 135 -8.74 0.54 -11.46
CA PRO A 135 -9.51 0.23 -12.67
C PRO A 135 -10.62 -0.81 -12.41
N ASN A 136 -11.69 -0.74 -13.22
CA ASN A 136 -12.83 -1.64 -13.16
C ASN A 136 -13.63 -1.59 -11.84
N SER A 137 -13.58 -0.44 -11.16
CA SER A 137 -14.44 -0.11 -10.03
C SER A 137 -15.23 1.18 -10.28
N GLN A 138 -16.37 1.28 -9.62
CA GLN A 138 -17.14 2.51 -9.46
C GLN A 138 -17.18 2.86 -7.99
N LEU A 139 -17.01 4.12 -7.67
CA LEU A 139 -17.08 4.67 -6.33
C LEU A 139 -18.09 5.81 -6.29
N GLY A 140 -18.75 5.97 -5.17
CA GLY A 140 -19.60 7.10 -4.86
C GLY A 140 -19.85 7.19 -3.36
N SER A 141 -20.65 8.15 -2.94
CA SER A 141 -21.06 8.29 -1.55
C SER A 141 -22.58 8.28 -1.42
N ASN A 142 -23.04 7.88 -0.23
CA ASN A 142 -24.44 8.03 0.14
C ASN A 142 -24.73 9.46 0.62
N GLU A 143 -25.95 9.72 1.09
CA GLU A 143 -26.37 11.04 1.60
C GLU A 143 -25.59 11.51 2.84
N GLN A 144 -25.00 10.59 3.58
CA GLN A 144 -24.15 10.84 4.74
C GLN A 144 -22.67 11.05 4.37
N GLY A 145 -22.32 10.97 3.09
CA GLY A 145 -20.94 11.08 2.60
C GLY A 145 -20.12 9.78 2.76
N GLU A 146 -20.75 8.69 3.17
CA GLU A 146 -20.06 7.41 3.34
C GLU A 146 -19.82 6.73 1.99
N LEU A 147 -18.59 6.24 1.79
CA LEU A 147 -18.14 5.62 0.56
C LEU A 147 -18.85 4.30 0.27
N TRP A 148 -19.32 4.14 -0.95
CA TRP A 148 -19.69 2.83 -1.50
C TRP A 148 -18.82 2.45 -2.69
N ILE A 149 -18.68 1.15 -2.92
CA ILE A 149 -17.91 0.58 -4.03
C ILE A 149 -18.71 -0.48 -4.78
N GLU A 150 -18.61 -0.45 -6.10
CA GLU A 150 -18.91 -1.56 -7.01
C GLU A 150 -17.64 -1.93 -7.79
N GLY A 151 -17.34 -3.21 -7.89
CA GLY A 151 -16.19 -3.70 -8.63
C GLY A 151 -16.48 -5.04 -9.29
N VAL A 152 -15.80 -5.36 -10.38
CA VAL A 152 -16.01 -6.63 -11.10
C VAL A 152 -15.70 -7.87 -10.25
N TRP A 153 -15.02 -7.69 -9.15
CA TRP A 153 -14.67 -8.74 -8.17
C TRP A 153 -15.63 -8.83 -7.00
N LEU A 154 -16.61 -7.90 -6.90
CA LEU A 154 -17.63 -7.87 -5.85
C LEU A 154 -18.95 -8.43 -6.38
N ALA A 155 -19.62 -9.25 -5.57
CA ALA A 155 -20.92 -9.82 -5.93
C ALA A 155 -22.05 -8.76 -5.95
N LYS A 156 -21.88 -7.69 -5.18
CA LYS A 156 -22.84 -6.57 -5.05
C LYS A 156 -22.08 -5.30 -4.66
N ARG A 157 -22.79 -4.16 -4.68
CA ARG A 157 -22.31 -2.92 -4.08
C ARG A 157 -22.05 -3.14 -2.59
N GLU A 158 -20.88 -2.72 -2.14
CA GLU A 158 -20.52 -2.70 -0.73
C GLU A 158 -20.52 -1.27 -0.21
N GLN A 159 -21.18 -1.06 0.93
CA GLN A 159 -21.21 0.20 1.65
C GLN A 159 -20.18 0.16 2.77
N THR A 160 -19.32 1.17 2.84
CA THR A 160 -18.35 1.31 3.95
C THR A 160 -18.87 2.34 4.96
N ALA A 161 -18.21 2.45 6.11
CA ALA A 161 -18.41 3.52 7.06
C ALA A 161 -17.38 4.66 6.89
N ASP A 162 -16.56 4.62 5.86
CA ASP A 162 -15.56 5.64 5.58
C ASP A 162 -16.21 6.84 4.90
N VAL A 163 -16.06 8.02 5.49
CA VAL A 163 -16.57 9.27 4.95
C VAL A 163 -15.57 9.86 3.98
N VAL A 164 -16.03 10.26 2.80
CA VAL A 164 -15.19 10.74 1.72
C VAL A 164 -15.69 12.05 1.13
N GLU A 165 -14.76 12.81 0.57
CA GLU A 165 -15.01 13.96 -0.28
C GLU A 165 -14.41 13.70 -1.66
N PHE A 166 -15.25 13.70 -2.70
CA PHE A 166 -14.81 13.52 -4.07
C PHE A 166 -14.30 14.82 -4.67
N GLU A 167 -13.20 14.75 -5.39
CA GLU A 167 -12.60 15.80 -6.20
C GLU A 167 -12.47 15.33 -7.66
N GLU A 168 -12.09 16.23 -8.58
CA GLU A 168 -12.01 15.93 -10.02
C GLU A 168 -11.15 14.70 -10.34
N ASN A 169 -10.03 14.52 -9.64
CA ASN A 169 -9.04 13.46 -9.94
C ASN A 169 -8.93 12.38 -8.86
N GLY A 170 -9.90 12.30 -7.94
CA GLY A 170 -9.86 11.33 -6.86
C GLY A 170 -10.77 11.67 -5.69
N PHE A 171 -10.38 11.26 -4.49
CA PHE A 171 -11.14 11.56 -3.28
C PHE A 171 -10.22 11.65 -2.05
N ARG A 172 -10.72 12.33 -1.03
CA ARG A 172 -10.11 12.39 0.33
C ARG A 172 -10.88 11.48 1.26
N LEU A 173 -10.17 10.82 2.16
CA LEU A 173 -10.76 10.15 3.32
C LEU A 173 -10.85 11.17 4.46
N LEU A 174 -12.05 11.42 4.96
CA LEU A 174 -12.29 12.38 6.04
C LEU A 174 -12.34 11.70 7.41
N GLY A 175 -12.57 10.39 7.45
CA GLY A 175 -12.67 9.62 8.67
C GLY A 175 -13.65 8.45 8.57
N ARG A 176 -14.09 7.94 9.71
CA ARG A 176 -15.10 6.87 9.78
C ARG A 176 -16.30 7.33 10.59
N ALA A 177 -17.49 7.11 10.05
CA ALA A 177 -18.76 7.47 10.71
C ALA A 177 -19.01 6.71 12.04
N ASP A 178 -18.43 5.51 12.18
CA ASP A 178 -18.56 4.66 13.36
C ASP A 178 -17.55 4.95 14.49
N ARG A 179 -16.70 5.98 14.33
CA ARG A 179 -15.66 6.37 15.28
C ARG A 179 -15.74 7.83 15.72
N ILE A 180 -16.90 8.45 15.51
CA ILE A 180 -17.17 9.84 15.91
C ILE A 180 -17.83 9.82 17.31
#